data_97533cba47b0ec50e53a5c3c417f79b8
#
_entry.id   97533cba47b0ec50e53a5c3c417f79b8
#
_cell.length_a   1.000
_cell.length_b   1.000
_cell.length_c   1.000
_cell.angle_alpha   90.00
_cell.angle_beta   90.00
_cell.angle_gamma   90.00
#
_symmetry.space_group_name_H-M   'P 1'
#
loop_
_entity.id
_entity.type
_entity.pdbx_description
1 polymer ?
#
loop_
_entity_poly.entity_id
_entity_poly.type
_entity_poly.pdbx_seq_one_letter_code
_entity_poly.pdbx_strand_id
1 'polypeptide(L)'
;FGRGDDINRVLNRMAQAEVLLATPDSAVYTPENFRNILLSSYRHTQGVVGVSGDMVKAGALASAYSDIEDINAQVAEVAAAYAASGVLAAPQFPRYFRTIINEAVARSLNIKVDSAARSFSRRPAQVAP
;
A
#
# COMPACT_ATOMS: atom_id res chain seq x y z
N PHE A 1 -13.95 -2.81 11.70
CA PHE A 1 -14.27 -1.42 11.96
C PHE A 1 -15.63 -1.11 11.31
N GLY A 2 -16.66 -0.89 12.10
CA GLY A 2 -18.01 -0.62 11.61
C GLY A 2 -18.44 0.83 11.82
N ARG A 3 -19.58 1.21 11.23
CA ARG A 3 -20.18 2.53 11.48
C ARG A 3 -20.48 2.69 12.97
N GLY A 4 -19.90 3.71 13.61
CA GLY A 4 -20.07 4.01 15.02
C GLY A 4 -19.00 3.43 15.95
N ASP A 5 -18.05 2.65 15.44
CA ASP A 5 -16.88 2.27 16.22
C ASP A 5 -15.94 3.47 16.45
N ASP A 6 -15.50 3.63 17.69
CA ASP A 6 -14.43 4.56 18.01
C ASP A 6 -13.09 3.96 17.54
N ILE A 7 -12.41 4.65 16.66
CA ILE A 7 -11.12 4.20 16.11
C ILE A 7 -10.08 3.93 17.19
N ASN A 8 -10.05 4.73 18.25
CA ASN A 8 -9.12 4.54 19.35
C ASN A 8 -9.38 3.23 20.10
N ARG A 9 -10.65 2.85 20.27
CA ARG A 9 -11.04 1.59 20.88
C ARG A 9 -10.60 0.39 20.05
N VAL A 10 -10.71 0.49 18.72
CA VAL A 10 -10.24 -0.54 17.79
C VAL A 10 -8.73 -0.66 17.84
N LEU A 11 -8.01 0.45 17.79
CA LEU A 11 -6.55 0.48 17.85
C LEU A 11 -6.00 -0.10 19.16
N ASN A 12 -6.65 0.19 20.29
CA ASN A 12 -6.27 -0.39 21.58
C ASN A 12 -6.42 -1.92 21.60
N ARG A 13 -7.44 -2.47 20.94
CA ARG A 13 -7.58 -3.93 20.79
C ARG A 13 -6.50 -4.55 19.93
N MET A 14 -5.91 -3.76 19.03
CA MET A 14 -4.83 -4.20 18.12
C MET A 14 -3.43 -3.89 18.67
N ALA A 15 -3.30 -3.45 19.92
CA ALA A 15 -2.04 -3.03 20.51
C ALA A 15 -0.97 -4.14 20.57
N GLN A 16 -1.37 -5.40 20.47
CA GLN A 16 -0.45 -6.56 20.45
C GLN A 16 0.00 -6.96 19.03
N ALA A 17 -0.57 -6.35 17.99
CA ALA A 17 -0.13 -6.62 16.63
C ALA A 17 1.24 -5.98 16.37
N GLU A 18 2.10 -6.63 15.62
CA GLU A 18 3.41 -6.09 15.24
C GLU A 18 3.30 -5.10 14.07
N VAL A 19 2.35 -5.37 13.18
CA VAL A 19 2.11 -4.58 11.96
C VAL A 19 0.61 -4.40 11.75
N LEU A 20 0.22 -3.20 11.37
CA LEU A 20 -1.13 -2.89 10.93
C LEU A 20 -1.16 -2.77 9.40
N LEU A 21 -2.00 -3.57 8.77
CA LEU A 21 -2.24 -3.48 7.33
C LEU A 21 -3.47 -2.60 7.07
N ALA A 22 -3.27 -1.48 6.39
CA ALA A 22 -4.35 -0.66 5.89
C ALA A 22 -5.00 -1.30 4.67
N THR A 23 -6.33 -1.17 4.59
CA THR A 23 -7.11 -1.54 3.42
C THR A 23 -7.64 -0.29 2.72
N PRO A 24 -7.89 -0.29 1.40
CA PRO A 24 -8.40 0.88 0.70
C PRO A 24 -9.86 1.15 1.09
N ASP A 25 -10.07 1.97 2.10
CA ASP A 25 -11.37 2.41 2.59
C ASP A 25 -11.31 3.89 2.99
N SER A 26 -11.87 4.75 2.15
CA SER A 26 -11.86 6.20 2.36
C SER A 26 -12.71 6.67 3.55
N ALA A 27 -13.64 5.87 4.02
CA ALA A 27 -14.43 6.19 5.21
C ALA A 27 -13.64 5.97 6.50
N VAL A 28 -12.72 5.00 6.50
CA VAL A 28 -11.82 4.71 7.62
C VAL A 28 -10.57 5.61 7.57
N TYR A 29 -9.95 5.70 6.40
CA TYR A 29 -8.66 6.40 6.24
C TYR A 29 -8.84 7.85 5.79
N THR A 30 -9.65 8.61 6.53
CA THR A 30 -9.64 10.07 6.43
C THR A 30 -8.30 10.63 6.91
N PRO A 31 -7.87 11.83 6.51
CA PRO A 31 -6.62 12.42 6.99
C PRO A 31 -6.50 12.46 8.52
N GLU A 32 -7.60 12.77 9.20
CA GLU A 32 -7.68 12.82 10.66
C GLU A 32 -7.51 11.42 11.28
N ASN A 33 -8.28 10.45 10.82
CA ASN A 33 -8.20 9.07 11.29
C ASN A 33 -6.82 8.49 11.03
N PHE A 34 -6.25 8.72 9.86
CA PHE A 34 -4.93 8.21 9.51
C PHE A 34 -3.84 8.78 10.41
N ARG A 35 -3.92 10.07 10.75
CA ARG A 35 -3.03 10.67 11.73
C ARG A 35 -3.15 9.99 13.10
N ASN A 36 -4.37 9.73 13.56
CA ASN A 36 -4.60 9.03 14.83
C ASN A 36 -4.08 7.59 14.80
N ILE A 37 -4.25 6.89 13.68
CA ILE A 37 -3.70 5.54 13.47
C ILE A 37 -2.18 5.57 13.60
N LEU A 38 -1.51 6.48 12.91
CA LEU A 38 -0.04 6.62 12.95
C LEU A 38 0.46 6.92 14.37
N LEU A 39 -0.18 7.86 15.07
CA LEU A 39 0.21 8.22 16.43
C LEU A 39 0.02 7.06 17.41
N SER A 40 -1.09 6.33 17.30
CA SER A 40 -1.34 5.14 18.12
C SER A 40 -0.35 4.03 17.83
N SER A 41 -0.12 3.73 16.56
CA SER A 41 0.82 2.70 16.12
C SER A 41 2.25 3.01 16.58
N TYR A 42 2.65 4.26 16.49
CA TYR A 42 3.96 4.69 16.94
C TYR A 42 4.14 4.46 18.45
N ARG A 43 3.13 4.75 19.26
CA ARG A 43 3.15 4.49 20.72
C ARG A 43 3.26 3.01 21.07
N HIS A 44 2.74 2.14 20.23
CA HIS A 44 2.78 0.68 20.39
C HIS A 44 3.95 0.03 19.63
N THR A 45 4.85 0.81 19.06
CA THR A 45 5.99 0.32 18.26
C THR A 45 5.53 -0.57 17.08
N GLN A 46 4.42 -0.18 16.43
CA GLN A 46 3.82 -0.89 15.32
C GLN A 46 4.12 -0.19 14.00
N GLY A 47 4.47 -0.96 12.97
CA GLY A 47 4.55 -0.46 11.60
C GLY A 47 3.17 -0.44 10.94
N VAL A 48 2.86 0.61 10.18
CA VAL A 48 1.66 0.66 9.34
C VAL A 48 2.05 0.42 7.89
N VAL A 49 1.49 -0.61 7.27
CA VAL A 49 1.61 -0.82 5.82
C VAL A 49 0.41 -0.19 5.16
N GLY A 50 0.67 0.84 4.36
CA GLY A 50 -0.35 1.63 3.68
C GLY A 50 -0.71 1.10 2.28
N VAL A 51 -1.62 1.79 1.61
CA VAL A 51 -2.10 1.44 0.26
C VAL A 51 -1.60 2.40 -0.82
N SER A 52 -0.85 3.42 -0.45
CA SER A 52 -0.35 4.44 -1.39
C SER A 52 0.99 5.03 -0.94
N GLY A 53 1.71 5.62 -1.90
CA GLY A 53 2.93 6.36 -1.60
C GLY A 53 2.69 7.57 -0.69
N ASP A 54 1.53 8.20 -0.76
CA ASP A 54 1.20 9.35 0.09
C ASP A 54 1.02 8.93 1.55
N MET A 55 0.46 7.76 1.83
CA MET A 55 0.43 7.23 3.19
C MET A 55 1.84 7.01 3.76
N VAL A 56 2.79 6.56 2.93
CA VAL A 56 4.18 6.38 3.35
C VAL A 56 4.87 7.73 3.61
N LYS A 57 4.62 8.73 2.78
CA LYS A 57 5.10 10.11 3.02
C LYS A 57 4.51 10.71 4.30
N ALA A 58 3.28 10.37 4.64
CA ALA A 58 2.62 10.80 5.87
C ALA A 58 3.12 10.10 7.13
N GLY A 59 3.84 8.97 7.01
CA GLY A 59 4.45 8.26 8.14
C GLY A 59 4.16 6.77 8.23
N ALA A 60 3.51 6.16 7.25
CA ALA A 60 3.45 4.71 7.16
C ALA A 60 4.84 4.10 6.91
N LEU A 61 5.03 2.86 7.34
CA LEU A 61 6.29 2.13 7.18
C LEU A 61 6.59 1.83 5.72
N ALA A 62 5.60 1.31 5.02
CA ALA A 62 5.75 0.86 3.64
C ALA A 62 4.40 0.81 2.91
N SER A 63 4.46 0.71 1.60
CA SER A 63 3.32 0.40 0.74
C SER A 63 3.78 -0.31 -0.52
N ALA A 64 2.94 -1.22 -1.03
CA ALA A 64 3.03 -1.71 -2.41
C ALA A 64 1.81 -1.20 -3.16
N TYR A 65 2.02 -0.53 -4.29
CA TYR A 65 0.95 0.10 -5.07
C TYR A 65 1.29 0.12 -6.55
N SER A 66 0.27 0.24 -7.39
CA SER A 66 0.43 0.52 -8.82
C SER A 66 0.23 2.01 -9.06
N ASP A 67 1.13 2.65 -9.78
CA ASP A 67 0.90 4.01 -10.23
C ASP A 67 0.12 4.04 -11.56
N ILE A 68 -0.14 5.23 -12.06
CA ILE A 68 -0.92 5.40 -13.29
C ILE A 68 -0.23 4.79 -14.51
N GLU A 69 1.09 4.79 -14.57
CA GLU A 69 1.85 4.18 -15.66
C GLU A 69 1.73 2.65 -15.63
N ASP A 70 1.80 2.07 -14.43
CA ASP A 70 1.66 0.63 -14.22
C ASP A 70 0.24 0.15 -14.63
N ILE A 71 -0.78 0.92 -14.23
CA ILE A 71 -2.18 0.65 -14.58
C ILE A 71 -2.39 0.77 -16.09
N ASN A 72 -1.91 1.85 -16.69
CA ASN A 72 -2.05 2.10 -18.13
C ASN A 72 -1.37 1.01 -18.96
N ALA A 73 -0.18 0.54 -18.55
CA ALA A 73 0.51 -0.55 -19.24
C ALA A 73 -0.32 -1.83 -19.23
N GLN A 74 -0.88 -2.23 -18.08
CA GLN A 74 -1.71 -3.43 -17.99
C GLN A 74 -3.02 -3.27 -18.76
N VAL A 75 -3.66 -2.12 -18.70
CA VAL A 75 -4.89 -1.84 -19.48
C VAL A 75 -4.61 -1.93 -20.98
N ALA A 76 -3.49 -1.37 -21.46
CA ALA A 76 -3.11 -1.46 -22.86
C ALA A 76 -2.87 -2.91 -23.31
N GLU A 77 -2.23 -3.74 -22.49
CA GLU A 77 -2.03 -5.16 -22.76
C GLU A 77 -3.37 -5.92 -22.85
N VAL A 78 -4.29 -5.67 -21.94
CA VAL A 78 -5.63 -6.28 -21.95
C VAL A 78 -6.41 -5.84 -23.18
N ALA A 79 -6.37 -4.56 -23.52
CA ALA A 79 -7.04 -4.03 -24.72
C ALA A 79 -6.47 -4.62 -26.02
N ALA A 80 -5.15 -4.73 -26.15
CA ALA A 80 -4.48 -5.33 -27.30
C ALA A 80 -4.85 -6.82 -27.45
N ALA A 81 -4.86 -7.57 -26.35
CA ALA A 81 -5.25 -8.98 -26.34
C ALA A 81 -6.73 -9.15 -26.77
N TYR A 82 -7.62 -8.29 -26.31
CA TYR A 82 -9.01 -8.28 -26.71
C TYR A 82 -9.17 -7.95 -28.21
N ALA A 83 -8.46 -6.94 -28.70
CA ALA A 83 -8.49 -6.58 -30.12
C ALA A 83 -8.04 -7.74 -31.05
N ALA A 84 -7.06 -8.52 -30.57
CA ALA A 84 -6.53 -9.66 -31.32
C ALA A 84 -7.43 -10.90 -31.28
N SER A 85 -8.09 -11.17 -30.16
CA SER A 85 -8.82 -12.43 -29.93
C SER A 85 -10.35 -12.30 -29.90
N GLY A 86 -10.88 -11.09 -29.68
CA GLY A 86 -12.29 -10.84 -29.40
C GLY A 86 -12.79 -11.35 -28.04
N VAL A 87 -11.89 -11.84 -27.20
CA VAL A 87 -12.20 -12.39 -25.86
C VAL A 87 -11.65 -11.49 -24.78
N LEU A 88 -12.53 -11.01 -23.90
CA LEU A 88 -12.11 -10.21 -22.74
C LEU A 88 -11.44 -11.11 -21.70
N ALA A 89 -10.30 -10.68 -21.20
CA ALA A 89 -9.61 -11.36 -20.11
C ALA A 89 -10.50 -11.41 -18.85
N ALA A 90 -10.37 -12.49 -18.10
CA ALA A 90 -10.98 -12.58 -16.76
C ALA A 90 -10.46 -11.48 -15.84
N PRO A 91 -11.25 -11.08 -14.82
CA PRO A 91 -10.77 -10.15 -13.79
C PRO A 91 -9.43 -10.61 -13.21
N GLN A 92 -8.48 -9.69 -13.06
CA GLN A 92 -7.14 -10.01 -12.63
C GLN A 92 -6.62 -8.93 -11.67
N PHE A 93 -5.70 -9.34 -10.79
CA PHE A 93 -4.99 -8.39 -9.92
C PHE A 93 -4.00 -7.53 -10.71
N PRO A 94 -3.60 -6.37 -10.16
CA PRO A 94 -2.52 -5.57 -10.72
C PRO A 94 -1.26 -6.42 -10.90
N ARG A 95 -0.74 -6.43 -12.13
CA ARG A 95 0.47 -7.19 -12.50
C ARG A 95 1.73 -6.40 -12.21
N TYR A 96 1.64 -5.08 -12.41
CA TYR A 96 2.73 -4.15 -12.21
C TYR A 96 2.52 -3.37 -10.92
N PHE A 97 3.55 -3.28 -10.11
CA PHE A 97 3.51 -2.62 -8.81
C PHE A 97 4.88 -2.11 -8.40
N ARG A 98 4.88 -1.20 -7.46
CA ARG A 98 6.05 -0.57 -6.85
C ARG A 98 5.96 -0.71 -5.35
N THR A 99 7.12 -0.83 -4.70
CA THR A 99 7.22 -0.78 -3.25
C THR A 99 7.96 0.48 -2.84
N ILE A 100 7.45 1.15 -1.84
CA ILE A 100 8.09 2.29 -1.19
C ILE A 100 8.20 2.02 0.31
N ILE A 101 9.33 2.35 0.90
CA ILE A 101 9.61 2.16 2.32
C ILE A 101 10.05 3.49 2.91
N ASN A 102 9.52 3.82 4.08
CA ASN A 102 9.98 4.96 4.87
C ASN A 102 11.13 4.51 5.77
N GLU A 103 12.34 4.76 5.32
CA GLU A 103 13.57 4.36 6.03
C GLU A 103 13.69 5.00 7.41
N ALA A 104 13.15 6.20 7.61
CA ALA A 104 13.17 6.87 8.91
C ALA A 104 12.24 6.14 9.91
N VAL A 105 11.05 5.77 9.46
CA VAL A 105 10.11 4.98 10.26
C VAL A 105 10.68 3.59 10.55
N ALA A 106 11.25 2.92 9.56
CA ALA A 106 11.89 1.61 9.74
C ALA A 106 12.97 1.65 10.81
N ARG A 107 13.85 2.67 10.77
CA ARG A 107 14.88 2.87 11.81
C ARG A 107 14.27 3.12 13.18
N SER A 108 13.23 3.93 13.30
CA SER A 108 12.59 4.23 14.57
C SER A 108 11.90 3.02 15.20
N LEU A 109 11.44 2.09 14.38
CA LEU A 109 10.86 0.82 14.80
C LEU A 109 11.89 -0.31 14.95
N ASN A 110 13.18 0.00 14.75
CA ASN A 110 14.28 -0.98 14.75
C ASN A 110 14.10 -2.12 13.73
N ILE A 111 13.48 -1.81 12.59
CA ILE A 111 13.28 -2.74 11.49
C ILE A 111 14.43 -2.63 10.50
N LYS A 112 15.10 -3.74 10.24
CA LYS A 112 16.14 -3.82 9.21
C LYS A 112 15.49 -4.05 7.84
N VAL A 113 15.80 -3.14 6.91
CA VAL A 113 15.33 -3.23 5.52
C VAL A 113 16.49 -3.73 4.67
N ASP A 114 16.33 -4.87 4.04
CA ASP A 114 17.33 -5.44 3.13
C ASP A 114 17.17 -4.93 1.69
N SER A 115 18.08 -5.31 0.82
CA SER A 115 18.05 -4.93 -0.59
C SER A 115 16.88 -5.55 -1.35
N ALA A 116 16.46 -6.75 -0.98
CA ALA A 116 15.31 -7.42 -1.60
C ALA A 116 14.02 -6.66 -1.32
N ALA A 117 13.81 -6.22 -0.08
CA ALA A 117 12.65 -5.41 0.29
C ALA A 117 12.63 -4.06 -0.47
N ARG A 118 13.80 -3.40 -0.61
CA ARG A 118 13.90 -2.12 -1.33
C ARG A 118 13.62 -2.24 -2.83
N SER A 119 13.98 -3.36 -3.44
CA SER A 119 13.82 -3.61 -4.87
C SER A 119 12.57 -4.40 -5.23
N PHE A 120 11.72 -4.75 -4.25
CA PHE A 120 10.52 -5.53 -4.48
C PHE A 120 9.51 -4.75 -5.31
N SER A 121 9.51 -5.01 -6.61
CA SER A 121 8.63 -4.37 -7.58
C SER A 121 8.55 -5.18 -8.86
N ARG A 122 7.47 -5.00 -9.63
CA ARG A 122 7.33 -5.51 -10.98
C ARG A 122 6.92 -4.38 -11.90
N ARG A 123 7.82 -3.97 -12.77
CA ARG A 123 7.61 -2.86 -13.70
C ARG A 123 7.23 -3.38 -15.08
N PRO A 124 6.45 -2.61 -15.87
CA PRO A 124 6.28 -2.88 -17.29
C PRO A 124 7.65 -2.86 -17.99
N ALA A 125 7.78 -3.65 -19.05
CA ALA A 125 8.95 -3.55 -19.90
C ALA A 125 9.04 -2.12 -20.48
N GLN A 126 10.24 -1.52 -20.38
CA GLN A 126 10.46 -0.23 -21.03
C GLN A 126 10.38 -0.45 -22.53
N VAL A 127 9.42 0.19 -23.17
CA VAL A 127 9.42 0.30 -24.64
C VAL A 127 10.59 1.23 -24.98
N ALA A 128 11.59 0.68 -25.64
CA ALA A 128 12.69 1.51 -26.16
C ALA A 128 12.12 2.60 -27.07
N PRO A 129 12.61 3.87 -26.97
CA PRO A 129 12.14 4.95 -27.82
C PRO A 129 12.40 4.70 -29.29
#